data_a96fd616e1b8ec759c65188fe27df2ec
#
_entry.id   a96fd616e1b8ec759c65188fe27df2ec
#
_cell.length_a   1.000
_cell.length_b   1.000
_cell.length_c   1.000
_cell.angle_alpha   90.00
_cell.angle_beta   90.00
_cell.angle_gamma   90.00
#
_symmetry.space_group_name_H-M   'P 1'
#
loop_
_entity.id
_entity.type
_entity.pdbx_description
1 polymer ?
#
loop_
_entity_poly.entity_id
_entity_poly.type
_entity_poly.pdbx_seq_one_letter_code
_entity_poly.pdbx_strand_id
1 'polypeptide(L)'
;MKIEIDVEQFANDLKAGKSIGGANGALGSLIKQLTEAALAAEIDSHLAKDLSNNRRNGYSSKTMKSDHGTFELDVPRDRNGNFEPEIVKKNQTTMTSEIEDKILSLFALGNSYSQIAKYIEDFYCVGFSKATISAVTDKIIPIVDCCDEIISKKGFLWAFKSFYI
;
A
#
# COMPACT_ATOMS: atom_id res chain seq x y z
N MET A 1 18.13 12.28 15.35
CA MET A 1 17.55 11.05 15.95
C MET A 1 18.31 9.85 15.39
N LYS A 2 18.92 8.99 16.22
CA LYS A 2 19.50 7.71 15.74
C LYS A 2 18.34 6.71 15.66
N ILE A 3 18.09 6.19 14.50
CA ILE A 3 17.14 5.08 14.30
C ILE A 3 17.95 3.81 14.58
N GLU A 4 17.71 3.14 15.69
CA GLU A 4 18.25 1.81 15.97
C GLU A 4 17.32 0.79 15.33
N ILE A 5 17.79 0.23 14.23
CA ILE A 5 17.13 -0.91 13.58
C ILE A 5 17.67 -2.17 14.27
N ASP A 6 16.79 -2.98 14.80
CA ASP A 6 17.17 -4.23 15.45
C ASP A 6 17.48 -5.32 14.39
N VAL A 7 18.70 -5.21 13.84
CA VAL A 7 19.23 -6.18 12.87
C VAL A 7 19.46 -7.56 13.53
N GLU A 8 19.71 -7.60 14.84
CA GLU A 8 19.91 -8.84 15.58
C GLU A 8 18.60 -9.63 15.66
N GLN A 9 17.47 -8.96 15.91
CA GLN A 9 16.16 -9.58 15.90
C GLN A 9 15.85 -10.15 14.53
N PHE A 10 16.12 -9.42 13.45
CA PHE A 10 15.94 -9.89 12.08
C PHE A 10 16.80 -11.13 11.79
N ALA A 11 18.07 -11.12 12.18
CA ALA A 11 18.95 -12.27 12.01
C ALA A 11 18.50 -13.49 12.83
N ASN A 12 17.99 -13.29 14.04
CA ASN A 12 17.46 -14.35 14.89
C ASN A 12 16.17 -14.95 14.33
N ASP A 13 15.30 -14.12 13.77
CA ASP A 13 14.08 -14.56 13.09
C ASP A 13 14.41 -15.47 11.89
N LEU A 14 15.42 -15.09 11.09
CA LEU A 14 15.90 -15.94 9.98
C LEU A 14 16.52 -17.24 10.46
N LYS A 15 17.32 -17.22 11.54
CA LYS A 15 17.89 -18.44 12.16
C LYS A 15 16.82 -19.35 12.73
N ALA A 16 15.71 -18.80 13.21
CA ALA A 16 14.56 -19.55 13.71
C ALA A 16 13.70 -20.16 12.58
N GLY A 17 14.09 -19.96 11.30
CA GLY A 17 13.39 -20.53 10.15
C GLY A 17 12.17 -19.71 9.70
N LYS A 18 11.99 -18.46 10.14
CA LYS A 18 10.98 -17.58 9.57
C LYS A 18 11.29 -17.32 8.10
N SER A 19 10.28 -17.33 7.25
CA SER A 19 10.44 -16.93 5.86
C SER A 19 10.88 -15.46 5.76
N ILE A 20 11.60 -15.11 4.72
CA ILE A 20 12.04 -13.73 4.49
C ILE A 20 10.83 -12.85 4.21
N GLY A 21 9.91 -13.30 3.36
CA GLY A 21 8.67 -12.58 3.00
C GLY A 21 7.41 -13.37 3.36
N GLY A 22 6.24 -12.80 3.10
CA GLY A 22 4.93 -13.38 3.39
C GLY A 22 4.30 -12.85 4.69
N ALA A 23 3.10 -13.37 5.04
CA ALA A 23 2.25 -12.82 6.09
C ALA A 23 2.92 -12.71 7.49
N ASN A 24 3.91 -13.54 7.78
CA ASN A 24 4.68 -13.56 9.03
C ASN A 24 6.19 -13.50 8.77
N GLY A 25 6.62 -12.96 7.63
CA GLY A 25 8.01 -12.87 7.24
C GLY A 25 8.82 -11.89 8.09
N ALA A 26 10.12 -12.14 8.19
CA ALA A 26 11.05 -11.27 8.93
C ALA A 26 11.13 -9.84 8.34
N LEU A 27 10.94 -9.69 7.02
CA LEU A 27 10.90 -8.38 6.36
C LEU A 27 9.73 -7.51 6.81
N GLY A 28 8.57 -8.08 7.12
CA GLY A 28 7.41 -7.32 7.59
C GLY A 28 7.70 -6.53 8.87
N SER A 29 8.41 -7.15 9.82
CA SER A 29 8.82 -6.48 11.07
C SER A 29 9.84 -5.37 10.84
N LEU A 30 10.77 -5.57 9.91
CA LEU A 30 11.77 -4.56 9.54
C LEU A 30 11.13 -3.36 8.84
N ILE A 31 10.22 -3.61 7.89
CA ILE A 31 9.48 -2.56 7.19
C ILE A 31 8.64 -1.75 8.19
N LYS A 32 7.98 -2.42 9.15
CA LYS A 32 7.24 -1.77 10.23
C LYS A 32 8.14 -0.79 10.99
N GLN A 33 9.29 -1.27 11.53
CA GLN A 33 10.22 -0.45 12.30
C GLN A 33 10.74 0.76 11.51
N LEU A 34 11.12 0.56 10.24
CA LEU A 34 11.58 1.64 9.36
C LEU A 34 10.48 2.68 9.12
N THR A 35 9.26 2.22 8.87
CA THR A 35 8.14 3.12 8.61
C THR A 35 7.75 3.91 9.86
N GLU A 36 7.69 3.27 11.02
CA GLU A 36 7.42 3.94 12.31
C GLU A 36 8.49 4.97 12.65
N ALA A 37 9.77 4.65 12.40
CA ALA A 37 10.86 5.57 12.59
C ALA A 37 10.78 6.79 11.64
N ALA A 38 10.41 6.57 10.39
CA ALA A 38 10.21 7.64 9.42
C ALA A 38 9.01 8.53 9.81
N LEU A 39 7.89 7.95 10.23
CA LEU A 39 6.72 8.68 10.74
C LEU A 39 7.04 9.48 11.99
N ALA A 40 7.90 8.96 12.89
CA ALA A 40 8.36 9.69 14.08
C ALA A 40 9.21 10.91 13.71
N ALA A 41 10.06 10.81 12.70
CA ALA A 41 10.82 11.95 12.19
C ALA A 41 9.92 13.00 11.50
N GLU A 42 8.90 12.55 10.82
CA GLU A 42 7.95 13.41 10.11
C GLU A 42 7.11 14.24 11.10
N ILE A 43 6.58 13.61 12.16
CA ILE A 43 5.84 14.35 13.19
C ILE A 43 6.74 15.32 13.97
N ASP A 44 8.00 14.97 14.23
CA ASP A 44 8.94 15.88 14.88
C ASP A 44 9.23 17.12 14.03
N SER A 45 9.38 16.92 12.73
CA SER A 45 9.55 18.01 11.78
C SER A 45 8.29 18.89 11.69
N HIS A 46 7.10 18.28 11.75
CA HIS A 46 5.83 18.98 11.77
C HIS A 46 5.70 19.85 13.05
N LEU A 47 5.94 19.27 14.21
CA LEU A 47 5.85 19.97 15.49
C LEU A 47 6.89 21.09 15.63
N ALA A 48 8.07 20.92 15.07
CA ALA A 48 9.11 21.96 15.08
C ALA A 48 8.72 23.20 14.26
N LYS A 49 7.85 23.04 13.24
CA LYS A 49 7.34 24.14 12.41
C LYS A 49 6.07 24.76 12.97
N ASP A 50 5.39 24.08 13.88
CA ASP A 50 4.11 24.53 14.44
C ASP A 50 4.35 25.51 15.61
N LEU A 51 3.93 26.74 15.43
CA LEU A 51 4.04 27.81 16.45
C LEU A 51 2.91 27.77 17.50
N SER A 52 1.96 26.84 17.40
CA SER A 52 0.74 26.81 18.21
C SER A 52 0.87 26.03 19.53
N ASN A 53 2.11 25.75 20.00
CA ASN A 53 2.36 24.91 21.18
C ASN A 53 1.75 23.50 21.07
N ASN A 54 1.70 22.97 19.84
CA ASN A 54 1.26 21.63 19.54
C ASN A 54 2.24 20.57 20.08
N ARG A 55 1.77 19.38 20.36
CA ARG A 55 2.60 18.29 20.93
C ARG A 55 2.08 16.93 20.48
N ARG A 56 2.91 15.90 20.59
CA ARG A 56 2.51 14.52 20.35
C ARG A 56 1.33 14.11 21.24
N ASN A 57 0.40 13.34 20.69
CA ASN A 57 -0.81 12.86 21.36
C ASN A 57 -1.05 11.37 21.12
N GLY A 58 -0.04 10.54 21.41
CA GLY A 58 -0.13 9.09 21.27
C GLY A 58 -0.05 8.64 19.80
N TYR A 59 -0.58 7.43 19.57
CA TYR A 59 -0.54 6.74 18.28
C TYR A 59 -1.93 6.28 17.88
N SER A 60 -2.10 6.02 16.59
CA SER A 60 -3.26 5.35 16.02
C SER A 60 -2.78 4.11 15.31
N SER A 61 -3.23 2.93 15.74
CA SER A 61 -2.87 1.68 15.09
C SER A 61 -3.63 1.49 13.78
N LYS A 62 -2.95 0.98 12.76
CA LYS A 62 -3.46 0.80 11.41
C LYS A 62 -2.86 -0.43 10.78
N THR A 63 -3.71 -1.31 10.26
CA THR A 63 -3.26 -2.49 9.53
C THR A 63 -2.82 -2.09 8.12
N MET A 64 -1.55 -2.37 7.81
CA MET A 64 -0.96 -2.11 6.50
C MET A 64 -0.69 -3.42 5.77
N LYS A 65 -0.98 -3.42 4.47
CA LYS A 65 -0.69 -4.50 3.54
C LYS A 65 0.50 -4.13 2.69
N SER A 66 1.47 -5.02 2.58
CA SER A 66 2.66 -4.86 1.73
C SER A 66 2.94 -6.14 0.96
N ASP A 67 3.84 -6.10 0.01
CA ASP A 67 4.30 -7.27 -0.77
C ASP A 67 4.94 -8.35 0.12
N HIS A 68 5.34 -7.96 1.33
CA HIS A 68 5.98 -8.83 2.30
C HIS A 68 5.05 -9.27 3.44
N GLY A 69 3.74 -9.02 3.29
CA GLY A 69 2.73 -9.42 4.25
C GLY A 69 1.96 -8.25 4.87
N THR A 70 1.17 -8.58 5.87
CA THR A 70 0.34 -7.63 6.61
C THR A 70 0.95 -7.38 7.98
N PHE A 71 1.03 -6.12 8.40
CA PHE A 71 1.52 -5.75 9.73
C PHE A 71 0.72 -4.57 10.31
N GLU A 72 0.73 -4.47 11.60
CA GLU A 72 0.14 -3.35 12.33
C GLU A 72 1.16 -2.22 12.45
N LEU A 73 0.78 -1.02 12.01
CA LEU A 73 1.62 0.19 12.02
C LEU A 73 1.07 1.19 13.02
N ASP A 74 1.91 1.69 13.90
CA ASP A 74 1.57 2.72 14.85
C ASP A 74 1.90 4.12 14.27
N VAL A 75 0.86 4.80 13.83
CA VAL A 75 0.95 6.14 13.25
C VAL A 75 0.87 7.19 14.35
N PRO A 76 1.88 8.05 14.55
CA PRO A 76 1.85 9.07 15.58
C PRO A 76 0.79 10.14 15.29
N ARG A 77 0.26 10.74 16.34
CA ARG A 77 -0.74 11.80 16.27
C ARG A 77 -0.27 13.02 17.05
N ASP A 78 -0.66 14.18 16.58
CA ASP A 78 -0.53 15.43 17.30
C ASP A 78 -1.81 15.78 18.08
N ARG A 79 -1.70 16.72 19.01
CA ARG A 79 -2.84 17.13 19.85
C ARG A 79 -3.89 17.92 19.07
N ASN A 80 -3.47 18.71 18.11
CA ASN A 80 -4.36 19.57 17.31
C ASN A 80 -5.04 18.80 16.16
N GLY A 81 -4.57 17.57 15.83
CA GLY A 81 -5.12 16.77 14.75
C GLY A 81 -4.77 17.29 13.35
N ASN A 82 -3.74 18.12 13.24
CA ASN A 82 -3.31 18.75 12.00
C ASN A 82 -2.22 17.96 11.29
N PHE A 83 -1.63 16.98 11.96
CA PHE A 83 -0.58 16.15 11.37
C PHE A 83 -1.16 15.18 10.35
N GLU A 84 -0.77 15.35 9.10
CA GLU A 84 -1.07 14.42 8.00
C GLU A 84 0.24 13.87 7.46
N PRO A 85 0.57 12.59 7.76
CA PRO A 85 1.80 11.99 7.28
C PRO A 85 1.78 11.81 5.75
N GLU A 86 2.91 12.13 5.11
CA GLU A 86 3.09 11.94 3.66
C GLU A 86 3.43 10.49 3.32
N ILE A 87 4.18 9.81 4.19
CA ILE A 87 4.65 8.43 4.00
C ILE A 87 3.48 7.45 4.00
N VAL A 88 2.51 7.64 4.90
CA VAL A 88 1.32 6.79 4.99
C VAL A 88 0.09 7.66 5.16
N LYS A 89 -0.60 7.92 4.08
CA LYS A 89 -1.80 8.79 4.06
C LYS A 89 -2.93 8.22 4.92
N LYS A 90 -3.83 9.08 5.40
CA LYS A 90 -4.88 8.78 6.37
C LYS A 90 -5.72 7.52 6.06
N ASN A 91 -6.10 7.29 4.82
CA ASN A 91 -6.94 6.17 4.40
C ASN A 91 -6.16 5.09 3.61
N GLN A 92 -4.84 5.19 3.57
CA GLN A 92 -4.00 4.23 2.87
C GLN A 92 -3.87 2.96 3.70
N THR A 93 -4.21 1.82 3.13
CA THR A 93 -4.09 0.49 3.75
C THR A 93 -3.07 -0.41 3.06
N THR A 94 -2.52 0.05 1.92
CA THR A 94 -1.52 -0.68 1.13
C THR A 94 -0.28 0.19 0.97
N MET A 95 0.90 -0.36 1.24
CA MET A 95 2.16 0.39 1.15
C MET A 95 2.71 0.50 -0.25
N THR A 96 2.39 -0.43 -1.15
CA THR A 96 3.01 -0.53 -2.47
C THR A 96 2.01 -0.33 -3.59
N SER A 97 2.38 0.49 -4.57
CA SER A 97 1.70 0.62 -5.85
C SER A 97 1.82 -0.65 -6.70
N GLU A 98 2.85 -1.49 -6.44
CA GLU A 98 3.13 -2.70 -7.22
C GLU A 98 1.97 -3.71 -7.21
N ILE A 99 1.28 -3.86 -6.07
CA ILE A 99 0.08 -4.72 -6.00
C ILE A 99 -1.05 -4.13 -6.84
N GLU A 100 -1.25 -2.81 -6.81
CA GLU A 100 -2.25 -2.15 -7.65
C GLU A 100 -1.93 -2.36 -9.15
N ASP A 101 -0.67 -2.12 -9.55
CA ASP A 101 -0.21 -2.34 -10.91
C ASP A 101 -0.37 -3.80 -11.36
N LYS A 102 -0.17 -4.76 -10.44
CA LYS A 102 -0.38 -6.17 -10.72
C LYS A 102 -1.86 -6.52 -10.89
N ILE A 103 -2.73 -5.96 -10.05
CA ILE A 103 -4.19 -6.09 -10.18
C ILE A 103 -4.62 -5.58 -11.57
N LEU A 104 -4.12 -4.41 -11.97
CA LEU A 104 -4.44 -3.80 -13.23
C LEU A 104 -3.94 -4.63 -14.42
N SER A 105 -2.74 -5.17 -14.33
CA SER A 105 -2.17 -6.06 -15.36
C SER A 105 -2.99 -7.33 -15.51
N LEU A 106 -3.38 -7.97 -14.40
CA LEU A 106 -4.22 -9.17 -14.42
C LEU A 106 -5.63 -8.89 -14.96
N PHE A 107 -6.20 -7.73 -14.63
CA PHE A 107 -7.48 -7.29 -15.17
C PHE A 107 -7.40 -7.05 -16.67
N ALA A 108 -6.35 -6.39 -17.16
CA ALA A 108 -6.12 -6.17 -18.59
C ALA A 108 -5.94 -7.48 -19.37
N LEU A 109 -5.48 -8.56 -18.71
CA LEU A 109 -5.39 -9.91 -19.29
C LEU A 109 -6.73 -10.66 -19.31
N GLY A 110 -7.83 -10.01 -18.85
CA GLY A 110 -9.18 -10.58 -18.88
C GLY A 110 -9.52 -11.48 -17.69
N ASN A 111 -8.73 -11.43 -16.59
CA ASN A 111 -9.04 -12.20 -15.39
C ASN A 111 -10.23 -11.60 -14.64
N SER A 112 -11.11 -12.46 -14.12
CA SER A 112 -12.19 -12.04 -13.24
C SER A 112 -11.68 -11.57 -11.87
N TYR A 113 -12.44 -10.73 -11.18
CA TYR A 113 -12.10 -10.24 -9.83
C TYR A 113 -11.82 -11.37 -8.83
N SER A 114 -12.52 -12.51 -8.96
CA SER A 114 -12.28 -13.69 -8.12
C SER A 114 -10.94 -14.36 -8.40
N GLN A 115 -10.53 -14.44 -9.67
CA GLN A 115 -9.23 -14.98 -10.06
C GLN A 115 -8.10 -14.05 -9.63
N ILE A 116 -8.28 -12.75 -9.79
CA ILE A 116 -7.31 -11.74 -9.34
C ILE A 116 -7.13 -11.81 -7.82
N ALA A 117 -8.23 -11.86 -7.05
CA ALA A 117 -8.19 -11.98 -5.60
C ALA A 117 -7.39 -13.21 -5.16
N LYS A 118 -7.69 -14.36 -5.76
CA LYS A 118 -7.00 -15.61 -5.47
C LYS A 118 -5.52 -15.55 -5.84
N TYR A 119 -5.19 -15.00 -7.01
CA TYR A 119 -3.81 -14.86 -7.45
C TYR A 119 -2.99 -13.99 -6.48
N ILE A 120 -3.54 -12.84 -6.09
CA ILE A 120 -2.86 -11.94 -5.15
C ILE A 120 -2.69 -12.60 -3.78
N GLU A 121 -3.69 -13.33 -3.30
CA GLU A 121 -3.62 -14.07 -2.03
C GLU A 121 -2.56 -15.17 -2.07
N ASP A 122 -2.52 -15.95 -3.16
CA ASP A 122 -1.56 -17.05 -3.32
C ASP A 122 -0.10 -16.55 -3.41
N PHE A 123 0.15 -15.41 -4.07
CA PHE A 123 1.51 -14.91 -4.29
C PHE A 123 2.02 -13.94 -3.22
N TYR A 124 1.13 -13.09 -2.70
CA TYR A 124 1.52 -12.05 -1.74
C TYR A 124 1.07 -12.34 -0.31
N CYS A 125 0.35 -13.45 -0.09
CA CYS A 125 -0.25 -13.80 1.21
C CYS A 125 -1.12 -12.67 1.80
N VAL A 126 -1.73 -11.86 0.94
CA VAL A 126 -2.55 -10.71 1.31
C VAL A 126 -3.92 -10.83 0.67
N GLY A 127 -4.95 -11.01 1.49
CA GLY A 127 -6.33 -11.09 1.01
C GLY A 127 -6.89 -9.72 0.58
N PHE A 128 -7.45 -9.66 -0.62
CA PHE A 128 -8.20 -8.51 -1.12
C PHE A 128 -9.66 -8.88 -1.39
N SER A 129 -10.57 -8.01 -0.97
CA SER A 129 -11.98 -8.18 -1.33
C SER A 129 -12.21 -7.84 -2.80
N LYS A 130 -13.25 -8.43 -3.40
CA LYS A 130 -13.66 -8.08 -4.76
C LYS A 130 -13.96 -6.58 -4.90
N ALA A 131 -14.53 -5.97 -3.86
CA ALA A 131 -14.80 -4.53 -3.83
C ALA A 131 -13.51 -3.69 -3.89
N THR A 132 -12.45 -4.12 -3.19
CA THR A 132 -11.15 -3.46 -3.26
C THR A 132 -10.53 -3.56 -4.65
N ILE A 133 -10.62 -4.73 -5.29
CA ILE A 133 -10.11 -4.94 -6.65
C ILE A 133 -10.89 -4.07 -7.64
N SER A 134 -12.23 -4.02 -7.55
CA SER A 134 -13.05 -3.13 -8.36
C SER A 134 -12.64 -1.67 -8.18
N ALA A 135 -12.46 -1.21 -6.95
CA ALA A 135 -12.04 0.16 -6.69
C ALA A 135 -10.66 0.51 -7.28
N VAL A 136 -9.75 -0.46 -7.36
CA VAL A 136 -8.45 -0.29 -8.04
C VAL A 136 -8.64 -0.21 -9.56
N THR A 137 -9.44 -1.10 -10.14
CA THR A 137 -9.69 -1.10 -11.58
C THR A 137 -10.49 0.12 -12.04
N ASP A 138 -11.40 0.63 -11.21
CA ASP A 138 -12.20 1.82 -11.50
C ASP A 138 -11.35 3.09 -11.66
N LYS A 139 -10.13 3.12 -11.09
CA LYS A 139 -9.18 4.23 -11.27
C LYS A 139 -8.70 4.38 -12.73
N ILE A 140 -8.74 3.30 -13.51
CA ILE A 140 -8.28 3.30 -14.92
C ILE A 140 -9.40 3.68 -15.88
N ILE A 141 -10.66 3.45 -15.55
CA ILE A 141 -11.79 3.69 -16.44
C ILE A 141 -11.71 5.09 -17.08
N PRO A 142 -11.48 6.19 -16.32
CA PRO A 142 -11.37 7.52 -16.92
C PRO A 142 -10.21 7.67 -17.91
N ILE A 143 -9.13 6.88 -17.71
CA ILE A 143 -7.94 6.92 -18.58
C ILE A 143 -8.24 6.18 -19.89
N VAL A 144 -8.96 5.05 -19.81
CA VAL A 144 -9.36 4.26 -20.97
C VAL A 144 -10.38 5.03 -21.80
N ASP A 145 -11.38 5.66 -21.17
CA ASP A 145 -12.37 6.50 -21.84
C ASP A 145 -11.71 7.66 -22.60
N CYS A 146 -10.71 8.29 -22.01
CA CYS A 146 -9.93 9.34 -22.69
C CYS A 146 -9.12 8.78 -23.89
N CYS A 147 -8.58 7.56 -23.78
CA CYS A 147 -7.89 6.89 -24.87
C CYS A 147 -8.87 6.49 -25.99
N ASP A 148 -10.07 6.02 -25.67
CA ASP A 148 -11.10 5.67 -26.65
C ASP A 148 -11.58 6.89 -27.44
N GLU A 149 -11.69 8.07 -26.84
CA GLU A 149 -11.96 9.31 -27.58
C GLU A 149 -10.82 9.67 -28.56
N ILE A 150 -9.57 9.45 -28.18
CA ILE A 150 -8.40 9.72 -29.03
C ILE A 150 -8.32 8.68 -30.16
N ILE A 151 -8.59 7.40 -29.87
CA ILE A 151 -8.59 6.31 -30.83
C ILE A 151 -9.77 6.42 -31.79
N SER A 152 -10.94 6.79 -31.29
CA SER A 152 -12.13 7.05 -32.13
C SER A 152 -11.90 8.17 -33.15
N LYS A 153 -11.24 9.24 -32.74
CA LYS A 153 -10.87 10.35 -33.63
C LYS A 153 -9.81 9.99 -34.68
N LYS A 154 -9.04 8.91 -34.47
CA LYS A 154 -7.99 8.43 -35.38
C LYS A 154 -8.36 7.20 -36.20
N GLY A 155 -9.58 6.73 -36.17
CA GLY A 155 -10.08 5.63 -37.03
C GLY A 155 -9.57 4.22 -36.69
N PHE A 156 -9.10 4.00 -35.45
CA PHE A 156 -8.54 2.69 -35.00
C PHE A 156 -9.52 1.90 -34.11
N LEU A 157 -10.79 1.87 -34.46
CA LEU A 157 -11.91 1.43 -33.61
C LEU A 157 -12.21 -0.08 -33.66
N TRP A 158 -11.27 -0.96 -34.05
CA TRP A 158 -11.66 -2.38 -34.29
C TRP A 158 -11.13 -3.40 -33.29
N ALA A 159 -10.22 -3.08 -32.40
CA ALA A 159 -9.55 -4.08 -31.57
C ALA A 159 -10.14 -4.26 -30.15
N PHE A 160 -10.84 -3.28 -29.60
CA PHE A 160 -11.25 -3.32 -28.19
C PHE A 160 -12.71 -3.71 -27.93
N LYS A 161 -13.59 -3.57 -28.92
CA LYS A 161 -15.02 -3.88 -28.75
C LYS A 161 -15.36 -5.37 -28.79
N SER A 162 -14.42 -6.23 -29.18
CA SER A 162 -14.60 -7.71 -29.21
C SER A 162 -14.28 -8.41 -27.88
N PHE A 163 -13.87 -7.69 -26.84
CA PHE A 163 -13.53 -8.29 -25.54
C PHE A 163 -14.55 -8.03 -24.43
N TYR A 164 -15.68 -7.34 -24.73
CA TYR A 164 -16.74 -7.05 -23.78
C TYR A 164 -18.10 -7.58 -24.27
N ILE A 165 -18.19 -8.89 -24.53
CA ILE A 165 -19.45 -9.64 -24.51
C ILE A 165 -19.25 -10.93 -23.73
#